data_5ed1d846171a03f0a79372bbfde010cd
#
_entry.id   5ed1d846171a03f0a79372bbfde010cd
#
_cell.length_a   1.000
_cell.length_b   1.000
_cell.length_c   1.000
_cell.angle_alpha   90.00
_cell.angle_beta   90.00
_cell.angle_gamma   90.00
#
_symmetry.space_group_name_H-M   'P 1'
#
loop_
_entity.id
_entity.type
_entity.pdbx_description
1 polymer ?
#
loop_
_entity_poly.entity_id
_entity_poly.type
_entity_poly.pdbx_seq_one_letter_code
_entity_poly.pdbx_strand_id
1 'polypeptide(L)'
;ENEADKLEESEDYQLAENVPDIDLIVSGHSHTTLDEPVQVGDTYLVSCGSYNTNMGHVVLKKDGDRYKIKDYELVPLDESVKGDASVEAELSKYRNLVDEEYFSQYGYSVSDEIVENQVAFSDSSKLGLTQGEEPLGNLLADSYKYAIMQAEKGSVKGYETGGVASGEVTSDQGGVQVTIVPLGVIRGSFLQGSVTVADAFNILSLGYGKDGQAGYPLVRAYLTGKELKAVAEVDASVSNFMGVARLYCSGLEYSWNPHRLILNRAVDIGYNDGIS
;
A
#
# COMPACT_ATOMS: atom_id res chain seq x y z
N GLU A 1 8.03 -0.26 15.59
CA GLU A 1 7.92 -1.66 15.18
C GLU A 1 8.69 -1.91 13.89
N ASN A 2 9.47 -2.97 13.84
CA ASN A 2 10.08 -3.46 12.61
C ASN A 2 9.34 -4.72 12.12
N GLU A 3 9.41 -5.02 10.84
CA GLU A 3 8.89 -6.27 10.26
C GLU A 3 9.83 -7.43 10.62
N ALA A 4 9.85 -7.83 11.90
CA ALA A 4 10.71 -8.90 12.36
C ALA A 4 10.12 -10.26 11.97
N ASP A 5 10.96 -11.16 11.45
CA ASP A 5 10.56 -12.53 11.10
C ASP A 5 10.17 -13.36 12.34
N LYS A 6 10.63 -12.93 13.52
CA LYS A 6 10.34 -13.55 14.82
C LYS A 6 9.92 -12.50 15.82
N LEU A 7 8.96 -12.87 16.67
CA LEU A 7 8.42 -11.99 17.69
C LEU A 7 9.51 -11.42 18.61
N GLU A 8 10.48 -12.23 18.98
CA GLU A 8 11.59 -11.84 19.88
C GLU A 8 12.55 -10.81 19.24
N GLU A 9 12.51 -10.67 17.92
CA GLU A 9 13.30 -9.70 17.16
C GLU A 9 12.58 -8.36 17.01
N SER A 10 11.29 -8.28 17.37
CA SER A 10 10.50 -7.05 17.27
C SER A 10 10.95 -6.00 18.28
N GLU A 11 10.82 -4.73 17.92
CA GLU A 11 11.17 -3.61 18.80
C GLU A 11 10.34 -3.60 20.08
N ASP A 12 9.08 -3.95 20.01
CA ASP A 12 8.17 -4.01 21.16
C ASP A 12 8.57 -5.10 22.16
N TYR A 13 8.98 -6.27 21.64
CA TYR A 13 9.49 -7.33 22.50
C TYR A 13 10.78 -6.92 23.20
N GLN A 14 11.72 -6.34 22.46
CA GLN A 14 12.97 -5.82 23.00
C GLN A 14 12.73 -4.68 24.00
N LEU A 15 11.74 -3.81 23.75
CA LEU A 15 11.34 -2.77 24.69
C LEU A 15 10.83 -3.38 26.01
N ALA A 16 9.95 -4.38 25.91
CA ALA A 16 9.43 -5.08 27.10
C ALA A 16 10.55 -5.77 27.94
N GLU A 17 11.53 -6.38 27.27
CA GLU A 17 12.67 -7.01 27.96
C GLU A 17 13.58 -5.98 28.65
N ASN A 18 13.81 -4.83 28.02
CA ASN A 18 14.78 -3.85 28.50
C ASN A 18 14.19 -2.79 29.44
N VAL A 19 12.86 -2.66 29.48
CA VAL A 19 12.15 -1.71 30.34
C VAL A 19 11.07 -2.42 31.15
N PRO A 20 11.46 -3.17 32.19
CA PRO A 20 10.57 -4.05 32.95
C PRO A 20 9.48 -3.32 33.76
N ASP A 21 9.54 -1.99 33.86
CA ASP A 21 8.53 -1.18 34.57
C ASP A 21 7.29 -0.87 33.70
N ILE A 22 7.27 -1.29 32.44
CA ILE A 22 6.09 -1.18 31.57
C ILE A 22 5.14 -2.34 31.88
N ASP A 23 3.87 -2.05 32.10
CA ASP A 23 2.84 -3.09 32.31
C ASP A 23 2.20 -3.53 30.99
N LEU A 24 1.97 -2.60 30.06
CA LEU A 24 1.27 -2.85 28.81
C LEU A 24 1.89 -2.04 27.66
N ILE A 25 2.13 -2.69 26.55
CA ILE A 25 2.47 -2.06 25.27
C ILE A 25 1.30 -2.30 24.31
N VAL A 26 0.69 -1.21 23.82
CA VAL A 26 -0.29 -1.23 22.74
C VAL A 26 0.46 -0.97 21.45
N SER A 27 0.60 -2.01 20.65
CA SER A 27 1.38 -2.04 19.42
C SER A 27 0.56 -1.62 18.19
N GLY A 28 1.22 -1.19 17.15
CA GLY A 28 0.64 -0.78 15.86
C GLY A 28 1.64 -0.92 14.72
N HIS A 29 1.53 -0.17 13.65
CA HIS A 29 2.42 -0.02 12.49
C HIS A 29 2.62 -1.29 11.63
N SER A 30 3.01 -2.42 12.21
CA SER A 30 3.23 -3.68 11.48
C SER A 30 1.94 -4.39 11.04
N HIS A 31 0.78 -3.84 11.40
CA HIS A 31 -0.54 -4.41 11.10
C HIS A 31 -0.77 -5.81 11.68
N THR A 32 0.03 -6.20 12.67
CA THR A 32 -0.07 -7.51 13.31
C THR A 32 -1.33 -7.60 14.16
N THR A 33 -2.05 -8.71 14.05
CA THR A 33 -3.16 -9.05 14.95
C THR A 33 -2.66 -10.06 15.97
N LEU A 34 -2.82 -9.76 17.27
CA LEU A 34 -2.53 -10.67 18.34
C LEU A 34 -3.85 -11.15 18.94
N ASP A 35 -4.23 -12.39 18.65
CA ASP A 35 -5.47 -12.99 19.15
C ASP A 35 -5.45 -13.14 20.69
N GLU A 36 -4.26 -13.26 21.27
CA GLU A 36 -4.00 -13.28 22.69
C GLU A 36 -2.85 -12.33 23.04
N PRO A 37 -2.83 -11.73 24.25
CA PRO A 37 -1.70 -10.92 24.69
C PRO A 37 -0.42 -11.72 24.74
N VAL A 38 0.67 -11.19 24.21
CA VAL A 38 2.00 -11.76 24.39
C VAL A 38 2.58 -11.22 25.69
N GLN A 39 3.07 -12.10 26.55
CA GLN A 39 3.70 -11.72 27.81
C GLN A 39 5.22 -11.86 27.74
N VAL A 40 5.92 -10.77 28.03
CA VAL A 40 7.39 -10.70 28.12
C VAL A 40 7.76 -10.21 29.49
N GLY A 41 8.26 -11.11 30.34
CA GLY A 41 8.43 -10.82 31.77
C GLY A 41 7.09 -10.48 32.44
N ASP A 42 6.98 -9.27 32.99
CA ASP A 42 5.74 -8.73 33.57
C ASP A 42 4.99 -7.77 32.63
N THR A 43 5.48 -7.54 31.41
CA THR A 43 4.89 -6.67 30.40
C THR A 43 3.99 -7.45 29.45
N TYR A 44 2.84 -6.90 29.08
CA TYR A 44 1.95 -7.44 28.07
C TYR A 44 2.04 -6.63 26.78
N LEU A 45 2.08 -7.32 25.62
CA LEU A 45 1.97 -6.73 24.28
C LEU A 45 0.60 -7.10 23.71
N VAL A 46 -0.11 -6.11 23.18
CA VAL A 46 -1.40 -6.28 22.51
C VAL A 46 -1.42 -5.51 21.19
N SER A 47 -2.09 -6.05 20.18
CA SER A 47 -2.29 -5.40 18.89
C SER A 47 -3.56 -5.93 18.23
N CYS A 48 -4.36 -5.04 17.63
CA CYS A 48 -5.66 -5.39 17.05
C CYS A 48 -5.68 -5.44 15.52
N GLY A 49 -4.51 -5.40 14.87
CA GLY A 49 -4.40 -5.42 13.42
C GLY A 49 -4.51 -4.03 12.79
N SER A 50 -5.09 -3.96 11.60
CA SER A 50 -5.16 -2.74 10.78
C SER A 50 -6.55 -2.47 10.25
N TYR A 51 -6.74 -1.28 9.69
CA TYR A 51 -7.93 -0.86 8.91
C TYR A 51 -9.26 -1.03 9.66
N ASN A 52 -9.24 -0.90 10.99
CA ASN A 52 -10.43 -1.06 11.85
C ASN A 52 -11.14 -2.41 11.69
N THR A 53 -10.42 -3.47 11.34
CA THR A 53 -11.02 -4.82 11.28
C THR A 53 -11.42 -5.32 12.66
N ASN A 54 -10.69 -4.90 13.69
CA ASN A 54 -11.00 -5.23 15.08
C ASN A 54 -10.81 -4.01 15.99
N MET A 55 -11.53 -4.01 17.10
CA MET A 55 -11.28 -3.16 18.25
C MET A 55 -10.71 -4.03 19.38
N GLY A 56 -9.51 -3.72 19.87
CA GLY A 56 -8.92 -4.39 21.04
C GLY A 56 -9.56 -3.86 22.32
N HIS A 57 -10.17 -4.74 23.11
CA HIS A 57 -10.69 -4.44 24.43
C HIS A 57 -9.83 -5.09 25.50
N VAL A 58 -9.22 -4.27 26.37
CA VAL A 58 -8.32 -4.73 27.43
C VAL A 58 -8.82 -4.22 28.77
N VAL A 59 -9.05 -5.13 29.72
CA VAL A 59 -9.38 -4.79 31.10
C VAL A 59 -8.17 -5.07 31.96
N LEU A 60 -7.65 -4.03 32.60
CA LEU A 60 -6.53 -4.11 33.54
C LEU A 60 -7.02 -4.19 34.99
N LYS A 61 -6.34 -5.00 35.79
CA LYS A 61 -6.53 -5.08 37.21
C LYS A 61 -5.22 -4.75 37.94
N LYS A 62 -5.28 -3.87 38.93
CA LYS A 62 -4.13 -3.55 39.79
C LYS A 62 -3.78 -4.76 40.68
N ASP A 63 -2.50 -5.12 40.67
CA ASP A 63 -1.92 -6.19 41.47
C ASP A 63 -0.59 -5.69 42.09
N GLY A 64 -0.66 -5.24 43.34
CA GLY A 64 0.43 -4.53 44.00
C GLY A 64 0.72 -3.19 43.34
N ASP A 65 1.96 -3.00 42.89
CA ASP A 65 2.40 -1.80 42.18
C ASP A 65 2.30 -1.93 40.62
N ARG A 66 1.82 -3.08 40.14
CA ARG A 66 1.71 -3.43 38.75
C ARG A 66 0.25 -3.53 38.28
N TYR A 67 0.06 -3.55 36.95
CA TYR A 67 -1.22 -3.90 36.34
C TYR A 67 -1.11 -5.20 35.57
N LYS A 68 -2.13 -6.04 35.69
CA LYS A 68 -2.26 -7.30 34.93
C LYS A 68 -3.50 -7.27 34.08
N ILE A 69 -3.46 -7.95 32.94
CA ILE A 69 -4.64 -8.14 32.09
C ILE A 69 -5.60 -9.06 32.84
N LYS A 70 -6.81 -8.58 33.06
CA LYS A 70 -7.94 -9.35 33.59
C LYS A 70 -8.75 -9.97 32.50
N ASP A 71 -8.90 -9.24 31.39
CA ASP A 71 -9.69 -9.63 30.24
C ASP A 71 -9.11 -9.02 28.98
N TYR A 72 -9.16 -9.75 27.86
CA TYR A 72 -8.70 -9.31 26.54
C TYR A 72 -9.64 -9.88 25.49
N GLU A 73 -10.13 -9.04 24.61
CA GLU A 73 -11.01 -9.42 23.52
C GLU A 73 -10.70 -8.60 22.27
N LEU A 74 -10.67 -9.25 21.13
CA LEU A 74 -10.73 -8.61 19.83
C LEU A 74 -12.19 -8.61 19.35
N VAL A 75 -12.80 -7.45 19.35
CA VAL A 75 -14.18 -7.24 18.86
C VAL A 75 -14.14 -6.96 17.38
N PRO A 76 -14.64 -7.83 16.50
CA PRO A 76 -14.71 -7.56 15.07
C PRO A 76 -15.58 -6.33 14.78
N LEU A 77 -15.08 -5.45 13.92
CA LEU A 77 -15.83 -4.28 13.44
C LEU A 77 -16.32 -4.57 12.02
N ASP A 78 -17.50 -5.18 11.95
CA ASP A 78 -18.16 -5.54 10.70
C ASP A 78 -19.51 -4.79 10.54
N GLU A 79 -20.29 -5.14 9.54
CA GLU A 79 -21.58 -4.51 9.23
C GLU A 79 -22.63 -4.66 10.35
N SER A 80 -22.41 -5.53 11.33
CA SER A 80 -23.30 -5.68 12.49
C SER A 80 -23.16 -4.52 13.48
N VAL A 81 -22.02 -3.82 13.45
CA VAL A 81 -21.74 -2.66 14.32
C VAL A 81 -22.44 -1.42 13.79
N LYS A 82 -23.44 -0.96 14.51
CA LYS A 82 -24.17 0.24 14.14
C LYS A 82 -23.32 1.50 14.40
N GLY A 83 -23.14 2.32 13.36
CA GLY A 83 -22.48 3.61 13.49
C GLY A 83 -23.21 4.59 14.41
N ASP A 84 -22.46 5.45 15.08
CA ASP A 84 -23.00 6.56 15.87
C ASP A 84 -23.47 7.70 14.95
N ALA A 85 -24.71 8.14 15.13
CA ALA A 85 -25.32 9.16 14.26
C ALA A 85 -24.61 10.54 14.36
N SER A 86 -24.02 10.87 15.49
CA SER A 86 -23.30 12.14 15.66
C SER A 86 -21.93 12.10 14.94
N VAL A 87 -21.27 10.98 14.98
CA VAL A 87 -20.02 10.73 14.23
C VAL A 87 -20.30 10.73 12.74
N GLU A 88 -21.36 10.07 12.28
CA GLU A 88 -21.74 10.07 10.85
C GLU A 88 -22.07 11.49 10.34
N ALA A 89 -22.75 12.29 11.14
CA ALA A 89 -23.03 13.68 10.78
C ALA A 89 -21.75 14.53 10.65
N GLU A 90 -20.74 14.25 11.47
CA GLU A 90 -19.44 14.91 11.37
C GLU A 90 -18.64 14.43 10.15
N LEU A 91 -18.59 13.12 9.91
CA LEU A 91 -17.94 12.54 8.73
C LEU A 91 -18.55 13.05 7.43
N SER A 92 -19.87 13.25 7.39
CA SER A 92 -20.55 13.81 6.22
C SER A 92 -20.06 15.22 5.87
N LYS A 93 -19.74 16.06 6.88
CA LYS A 93 -19.15 17.39 6.63
C LYS A 93 -17.75 17.27 5.96
N TYR A 94 -16.93 16.34 6.45
CA TYR A 94 -15.61 16.13 5.87
C TYR A 94 -15.69 15.53 4.45
N ARG A 95 -16.61 14.61 4.21
CA ARG A 95 -16.87 14.08 2.85
C ARG A 95 -17.24 15.22 1.89
N ASN A 96 -18.17 16.10 2.28
CA ASN A 96 -18.57 17.24 1.47
C ASN A 96 -17.37 18.20 1.23
N LEU A 97 -16.54 18.44 2.24
CA LEU A 97 -15.35 19.28 2.10
C LEU A 97 -14.35 18.68 1.12
N VAL A 98 -14.11 17.36 1.20
CA VAL A 98 -13.23 16.65 0.27
C VAL A 98 -13.79 16.68 -1.15
N ASP A 99 -15.10 16.55 -1.31
CA ASP A 99 -15.75 16.68 -2.61
C ASP A 99 -15.59 18.09 -3.19
N GLU A 100 -15.84 19.13 -2.40
CA GLU A 100 -15.74 20.52 -2.84
C GLU A 100 -14.30 20.93 -3.17
N GLU A 101 -13.34 20.60 -2.32
CA GLU A 101 -11.96 21.10 -2.40
C GLU A 101 -11.05 20.20 -3.27
N TYR A 102 -11.38 18.91 -3.41
CA TYR A 102 -10.52 17.96 -4.09
C TYR A 102 -11.18 17.26 -5.29
N PHE A 103 -12.23 16.47 -5.08
CA PHE A 103 -12.76 15.61 -6.16
C PHE A 103 -13.51 16.37 -7.24
N SER A 104 -14.16 17.50 -6.91
CA SER A 104 -14.93 18.28 -7.88
C SER A 104 -14.09 18.78 -9.06
N GLN A 105 -12.82 19.05 -8.85
CA GLN A 105 -11.90 19.49 -9.93
C GLN A 105 -11.68 18.40 -11.00
N TYR A 106 -11.89 17.14 -10.63
CA TYR A 106 -11.81 15.97 -11.51
C TYR A 106 -13.18 15.54 -12.04
N GLY A 107 -14.27 16.15 -11.55
CA GLY A 107 -15.63 15.81 -11.93
C GLY A 107 -16.18 14.59 -11.20
N TYR A 108 -15.67 14.27 -10.03
CA TYR A 108 -16.09 13.15 -9.19
C TYR A 108 -16.55 13.61 -7.81
N SER A 109 -17.28 12.72 -7.14
CA SER A 109 -17.55 12.74 -5.71
C SER A 109 -16.95 11.50 -5.05
N VAL A 110 -16.61 11.60 -3.77
CA VAL A 110 -16.03 10.52 -2.97
C VAL A 110 -16.86 9.23 -3.02
N SER A 111 -18.17 9.35 -3.12
CA SER A 111 -19.13 8.23 -3.14
C SER A 111 -19.53 7.76 -4.54
N ASP A 112 -19.02 8.37 -5.60
CA ASP A 112 -19.36 7.93 -6.96
C ASP A 112 -18.88 6.50 -7.19
N GLU A 113 -19.79 5.65 -7.67
CA GLU A 113 -19.47 4.29 -8.08
C GLU A 113 -18.73 4.31 -9.41
N ILE A 114 -17.57 3.66 -9.46
CA ILE A 114 -16.74 3.56 -10.66
C ILE A 114 -17.06 2.28 -11.42
N VAL A 115 -17.21 1.17 -10.70
CA VAL A 115 -17.40 -0.16 -11.26
C VAL A 115 -17.97 -1.13 -10.22
N GLU A 116 -18.73 -2.10 -10.69
CA GLU A 116 -19.13 -3.28 -9.92
C GLU A 116 -18.08 -4.37 -10.10
N ASN A 117 -17.32 -4.64 -9.07
CA ASN A 117 -16.23 -5.62 -9.11
C ASN A 117 -16.78 -7.04 -8.89
N GLN A 118 -16.55 -7.94 -9.85
CA GLN A 118 -17.09 -9.30 -9.81
C GLN A 118 -16.31 -10.26 -8.90
N VAL A 119 -15.06 -9.92 -8.59
CA VAL A 119 -14.15 -10.75 -7.78
C VAL A 119 -13.32 -9.87 -6.85
N ALA A 120 -13.07 -10.32 -5.62
CA ALA A 120 -12.12 -9.64 -4.75
C ALA A 120 -10.69 -9.85 -5.25
N PHE A 121 -9.90 -8.77 -5.26
CA PHE A 121 -8.45 -8.89 -5.44
C PHE A 121 -7.80 -9.38 -4.15
N SER A 122 -6.55 -9.84 -4.23
CA SER A 122 -5.77 -10.20 -3.05
C SER A 122 -5.67 -9.03 -2.09
N ASP A 123 -5.81 -9.31 -0.80
CA ASP A 123 -5.56 -8.32 0.25
C ASP A 123 -4.14 -7.77 0.15
N SER A 124 -3.96 -6.47 0.42
CA SER A 124 -2.65 -5.82 0.30
C SER A 124 -1.57 -6.44 1.18
N SER A 125 -1.95 -7.01 2.34
CA SER A 125 -1.03 -7.74 3.22
C SER A 125 -0.50 -9.06 2.66
N LYS A 126 -1.15 -9.59 1.63
CA LYS A 126 -0.76 -10.83 0.94
C LYS A 126 0.05 -10.57 -0.32
N LEU A 127 0.12 -9.32 -0.77
CA LEU A 127 0.91 -8.97 -1.95
C LEU A 127 2.40 -9.14 -1.66
N GLY A 128 3.13 -9.60 -2.67
CA GLY A 128 4.59 -9.74 -2.60
C GLY A 128 5.11 -10.89 -1.74
N LEU A 129 4.25 -11.70 -1.11
CA LEU A 129 4.65 -12.89 -0.36
C LEU A 129 5.27 -13.96 -1.24
N THR A 130 4.90 -14.00 -2.51
CA THR A 130 5.46 -14.89 -3.51
C THR A 130 5.92 -14.11 -4.73
N GLN A 131 7.00 -14.58 -5.37
CA GLN A 131 7.42 -14.06 -6.65
C GLN A 131 6.43 -14.51 -7.72
N GLY A 132 5.71 -13.61 -8.38
CA GLY A 132 4.72 -13.92 -9.41
C GLY A 132 3.87 -12.72 -9.78
N GLU A 133 2.97 -12.93 -10.72
CA GLU A 133 1.98 -11.96 -11.13
C GLU A 133 0.92 -11.76 -10.04
N GLU A 134 0.54 -10.51 -9.83
CA GLU A 134 -0.54 -10.13 -8.92
C GLU A 134 -1.52 -9.22 -9.67
N PRO A 135 -2.78 -9.62 -9.85
CA PRO A 135 -3.74 -8.87 -10.64
C PRO A 135 -3.92 -7.41 -10.20
N LEU A 136 -3.87 -7.13 -8.90
CA LEU A 136 -3.97 -5.76 -8.39
C LEU A 136 -2.76 -4.93 -8.80
N GLY A 137 -1.55 -5.47 -8.63
CA GLY A 137 -0.32 -4.78 -9.02
C GLY A 137 -0.28 -4.47 -10.51
N ASN A 138 -0.67 -5.42 -11.34
CA ASN A 138 -0.77 -5.26 -12.80
C ASN A 138 -1.79 -4.19 -13.17
N LEU A 139 -2.99 -4.24 -12.59
CA LEU A 139 -4.03 -3.22 -12.81
C LEU A 139 -3.54 -1.80 -12.46
N LEU A 140 -2.81 -1.66 -11.36
CA LEU A 140 -2.26 -0.36 -10.96
C LEU A 140 -1.16 0.11 -11.91
N ALA A 141 -0.28 -0.77 -12.36
CA ALA A 141 0.75 -0.44 -13.34
C ALA A 141 0.13 -0.04 -14.69
N ASP A 142 -0.90 -0.76 -15.13
CA ASP A 142 -1.66 -0.44 -16.34
C ASP A 142 -2.41 0.89 -16.20
N SER A 143 -2.98 1.18 -15.03
CA SER A 143 -3.66 2.46 -14.78
C SER A 143 -2.70 3.65 -14.91
N TYR A 144 -1.47 3.53 -14.41
CA TYR A 144 -0.44 4.55 -14.59
C TYR A 144 -0.09 4.76 -16.07
N LYS A 145 0.11 3.66 -16.81
CA LYS A 145 0.38 3.73 -18.26
C LYS A 145 -0.76 4.42 -18.98
N TYR A 146 -2.00 4.02 -18.69
CA TYR A 146 -3.19 4.62 -19.27
C TYR A 146 -3.30 6.12 -18.96
N ALA A 147 -3.13 6.51 -17.70
CA ALA A 147 -3.22 7.91 -17.26
C ALA A 147 -2.19 8.78 -17.97
N ILE A 148 -0.93 8.32 -18.06
CA ILE A 148 0.12 9.05 -18.76
C ILE A 148 -0.20 9.17 -20.26
N MET A 149 -0.67 8.10 -20.90
CA MET A 149 -1.08 8.12 -22.31
C MET A 149 -2.23 9.12 -22.56
N GLN A 150 -3.19 9.24 -21.65
CA GLN A 150 -4.26 10.24 -21.73
C GLN A 150 -3.72 11.66 -21.55
N ALA A 151 -2.82 11.86 -20.60
CA ALA A 151 -2.19 13.13 -20.36
C ALA A 151 -1.35 13.59 -21.57
N GLU A 152 -0.56 12.72 -22.17
CA GLU A 152 0.21 13.00 -23.40
C GLU A 152 -0.68 13.34 -24.60
N LYS A 153 -1.91 12.83 -24.65
CA LYS A 153 -2.93 13.20 -25.65
C LYS A 153 -3.65 14.51 -25.33
N GLY A 154 -3.32 15.19 -24.23
CA GLY A 154 -3.97 16.40 -23.78
C GLY A 154 -5.39 16.22 -23.22
N SER A 155 -5.74 14.98 -22.85
CA SER A 155 -7.07 14.63 -22.34
C SER A 155 -7.23 14.90 -20.83
N VAL A 156 -6.15 15.19 -20.12
CA VAL A 156 -6.15 15.45 -18.66
C VAL A 156 -5.82 16.93 -18.42
N LYS A 157 -6.71 17.63 -17.72
CA LYS A 157 -6.48 19.02 -17.29
C LYS A 157 -5.45 19.04 -16.16
N GLY A 158 -4.54 20.03 -16.21
CA GLY A 158 -3.53 20.23 -15.14
C GLY A 158 -2.29 19.36 -15.28
N TYR A 159 -2.17 18.56 -16.34
CA TYR A 159 -0.94 17.87 -16.65
C TYR A 159 0.08 18.88 -17.20
N GLU A 160 1.01 19.25 -16.36
CA GLU A 160 2.20 19.99 -16.80
C GLU A 160 3.37 19.01 -16.89
N THR A 161 3.97 18.91 -18.06
CA THR A 161 5.26 18.25 -18.22
C THR A 161 6.33 19.08 -17.51
N GLY A 162 6.41 18.92 -16.20
CA GLY A 162 7.42 19.58 -15.38
C GLY A 162 8.80 19.12 -15.81
N GLY A 163 9.59 20.07 -16.26
CA GLY A 163 11.03 20.07 -16.40
C GLY A 163 11.71 18.76 -16.76
N VAL A 164 11.99 18.59 -18.05
CA VAL A 164 12.95 17.58 -18.52
C VAL A 164 14.31 17.89 -17.91
N ALA A 165 14.82 17.02 -17.05
CA ALA A 165 16.21 17.08 -16.68
C ALA A 165 17.04 16.84 -17.96
N SER A 166 17.73 17.87 -18.38
CA SER A 166 18.79 17.95 -19.40
C SER A 166 19.00 16.72 -20.31
N GLY A 167 18.20 16.61 -21.34
CA GLY A 167 18.42 15.77 -22.50
C GLY A 167 17.37 16.17 -23.52
N GLU A 168 17.77 16.52 -24.75
CA GLU A 168 16.84 16.80 -25.83
C GLU A 168 15.98 15.56 -26.09
N VAL A 169 14.73 15.59 -25.59
CA VAL A 169 13.71 14.61 -25.98
C VAL A 169 13.20 15.04 -27.33
N THR A 170 13.66 14.40 -28.36
CA THR A 170 13.08 14.56 -29.67
C THR A 170 11.66 13.97 -29.66
N SER A 171 10.70 14.65 -30.24
CA SER A 171 9.28 14.29 -30.34
C SER A 171 8.98 12.94 -31.05
N ASP A 172 9.99 12.22 -31.43
CA ASP A 172 9.93 10.95 -32.17
C ASP A 172 10.08 9.71 -31.26
N GLN A 173 10.24 9.91 -29.97
CA GLN A 173 10.25 8.80 -28.99
C GLN A 173 8.80 8.55 -28.59
N GLY A 174 8.24 7.44 -29.02
CA GLY A 174 6.88 7.01 -28.63
C GLY A 174 6.60 7.15 -27.14
N GLY A 175 5.34 7.30 -26.75
CA GLY A 175 4.88 7.55 -25.37
C GLY A 175 5.49 6.60 -24.33
N VAL A 176 5.07 6.71 -23.07
CA VAL A 176 5.56 5.84 -21.98
C VAL A 176 5.41 4.37 -22.36
N GLN A 177 6.52 3.67 -22.41
CA GLN A 177 6.58 2.26 -22.78
C GLN A 177 6.40 1.33 -21.57
N VAL A 178 7.01 1.70 -20.45
CA VAL A 178 6.99 0.90 -19.20
C VAL A 178 6.55 1.77 -18.04
N THR A 179 5.66 1.26 -17.24
CA THR A 179 5.30 1.85 -15.93
C THR A 179 5.59 0.86 -14.81
N ILE A 180 5.90 1.37 -13.63
CA ILE A 180 6.34 0.58 -12.49
C ILE A 180 5.63 1.10 -11.24
N VAL A 181 5.02 0.19 -10.49
CA VAL A 181 4.39 0.46 -9.19
C VAL A 181 5.07 -0.40 -8.13
N PRO A 182 5.78 0.18 -7.17
CA PRO A 182 6.32 -0.58 -6.06
C PRO A 182 5.23 -0.99 -5.07
N LEU A 183 5.31 -2.20 -4.53
CA LEU A 183 4.37 -2.70 -3.51
C LEU A 183 4.23 -1.73 -2.33
N GLY A 184 5.32 -1.10 -1.91
CA GLY A 184 5.33 -0.19 -0.77
C GLY A 184 4.39 1.03 -0.87
N VAL A 185 3.84 1.34 -2.06
CA VAL A 185 2.84 2.41 -2.22
C VAL A 185 1.40 1.90 -2.25
N ILE A 186 1.19 0.58 -2.32
CA ILE A 186 -0.15 -0.02 -2.36
C ILE A 186 -0.67 -0.15 -0.93
N ARG A 187 -1.79 0.48 -0.61
CA ARG A 187 -2.32 0.62 0.75
C ARG A 187 -3.67 -0.06 0.97
N GLY A 188 -4.26 -0.63 -0.06
CA GLY A 188 -5.56 -1.29 0.00
C GLY A 188 -5.75 -2.29 -1.13
N SER A 189 -6.96 -2.81 -1.27
CA SER A 189 -7.34 -3.71 -2.35
C SER A 189 -8.79 -3.48 -2.74
N PHE A 190 -9.17 -3.91 -3.94
CA PHE A 190 -10.57 -3.89 -4.37
C PHE A 190 -11.29 -5.13 -3.85
N LEU A 191 -12.35 -4.91 -3.11
CA LEU A 191 -13.27 -5.97 -2.69
C LEU A 191 -14.25 -6.32 -3.81
N GLN A 192 -14.95 -7.44 -3.68
CA GLN A 192 -16.09 -7.76 -4.52
C GLN A 192 -17.25 -6.84 -4.18
N GLY A 193 -17.97 -6.37 -5.19
CA GLY A 193 -19.10 -5.44 -5.08
C GLY A 193 -18.83 -4.07 -5.69
N SER A 194 -19.59 -3.07 -5.28
CA SER A 194 -19.46 -1.70 -5.74
C SER A 194 -18.11 -1.11 -5.30
N VAL A 195 -17.36 -0.53 -6.24
CA VAL A 195 -16.10 0.18 -6.02
C VAL A 195 -16.34 1.66 -6.24
N THR A 196 -16.05 2.46 -5.24
CA THR A 196 -16.23 3.92 -5.27
C THR A 196 -14.92 4.64 -5.60
N VAL A 197 -15.02 5.95 -5.85
CA VAL A 197 -13.87 6.83 -6.00
C VAL A 197 -13.00 6.82 -4.73
N ALA A 198 -13.62 6.77 -3.54
CA ALA A 198 -12.89 6.65 -2.28
C ALA A 198 -12.07 5.36 -2.20
N ASP A 199 -12.65 4.23 -2.62
CA ASP A 199 -11.95 2.93 -2.60
C ASP A 199 -10.74 2.97 -3.52
N ALA A 200 -10.89 3.48 -4.74
CA ALA A 200 -9.79 3.62 -5.68
C ALA A 200 -8.69 4.56 -5.17
N PHE A 201 -9.07 5.70 -4.55
CA PHE A 201 -8.12 6.64 -3.95
C PHE A 201 -7.33 5.98 -2.82
N ASN A 202 -8.00 5.23 -1.94
CA ASN A 202 -7.38 4.61 -0.77
C ASN A 202 -6.30 3.58 -1.12
N ILE A 203 -6.37 2.95 -2.29
CA ILE A 203 -5.37 1.97 -2.73
C ILE A 203 -4.00 2.62 -2.95
N LEU A 204 -3.96 3.87 -3.45
CA LEU A 204 -2.74 4.62 -3.73
C LEU A 204 -2.73 5.98 -3.00
N SER A 205 -3.17 6.00 -1.76
CA SER A 205 -3.39 7.22 -0.96
C SER A 205 -2.12 7.88 -0.41
N LEU A 206 -0.93 7.30 -0.64
CA LEU A 206 0.32 7.84 -0.10
C LEU A 206 0.85 9.01 -0.92
N GLY A 207 1.49 9.91 -0.18
CA GLY A 207 2.27 10.99 -0.74
C GLY A 207 1.51 12.32 -0.79
N TYR A 208 2.29 13.36 -1.06
CA TYR A 208 1.80 14.73 -1.18
C TYR A 208 2.70 15.49 -2.15
N GLY A 209 2.11 16.00 -3.21
CA GLY A 209 2.83 16.72 -4.23
C GLY A 209 3.26 18.13 -3.78
N LYS A 210 4.23 18.73 -4.46
CA LYS A 210 4.65 20.12 -4.23
C LYS A 210 3.55 21.12 -4.57
N ASP A 211 2.61 20.71 -5.39
CA ASP A 211 1.40 21.45 -5.79
C ASP A 211 0.29 21.44 -4.75
N GLY A 212 0.51 20.75 -3.63
CA GLY A 212 -0.49 20.60 -2.60
C GLY A 212 -1.53 19.50 -2.85
N GLN A 213 -1.35 18.69 -3.89
CA GLN A 213 -2.24 17.60 -4.19
C GLN A 213 -1.82 16.31 -3.48
N ALA A 214 -2.81 15.49 -3.09
CA ALA A 214 -2.57 14.16 -2.56
C ALA A 214 -2.03 13.23 -3.65
N GLY A 215 -1.15 12.31 -3.26
CA GLY A 215 -0.49 11.35 -4.13
C GLY A 215 0.96 11.69 -4.44
N TYR A 216 1.77 10.67 -4.69
CA TYR A 216 3.12 10.88 -5.18
C TYR A 216 3.10 11.33 -6.64
N PRO A 217 3.93 12.32 -7.02
CA PRO A 217 4.06 12.70 -8.42
C PRO A 217 4.65 11.54 -9.23
N LEU A 218 4.08 11.29 -10.41
CA LEU A 218 4.67 10.35 -11.35
C LEU A 218 5.98 10.92 -11.89
N VAL A 219 7.02 10.09 -11.94
CA VAL A 219 8.34 10.47 -12.43
C VAL A 219 8.60 9.76 -13.76
N ARG A 220 8.98 10.50 -14.78
CA ARG A 220 9.39 9.96 -16.09
C ARG A 220 10.92 9.89 -16.15
N ALA A 221 11.44 8.74 -16.57
CA ALA A 221 12.86 8.53 -16.81
C ALA A 221 13.08 7.83 -18.16
N TYR A 222 14.24 8.06 -18.75
CA TYR A 222 14.68 7.37 -19.97
C TYR A 222 15.73 6.35 -19.57
N LEU A 223 15.43 5.09 -19.83
CA LEU A 223 16.28 3.97 -19.42
C LEU A 223 16.73 3.18 -20.66
N THR A 224 17.94 2.73 -20.65
CA THR A 224 18.45 1.75 -21.62
C THR A 224 17.93 0.35 -21.25
N GLY A 225 17.98 -0.59 -22.17
CA GLY A 225 17.62 -1.99 -21.88
C GLY A 225 18.46 -2.60 -20.76
N LYS A 226 19.71 -2.16 -20.57
CA LYS A 226 20.55 -2.60 -19.44
C LYS A 226 20.05 -2.07 -18.09
N GLU A 227 19.55 -0.85 -18.06
CA GLU A 227 18.97 -0.24 -16.85
C GLU A 227 17.61 -0.86 -16.53
N LEU A 228 16.79 -1.14 -17.54
CA LEU A 228 15.54 -1.90 -17.35
C LEU A 228 15.82 -3.31 -16.80
N LYS A 229 16.89 -3.95 -17.24
CA LYS A 229 17.33 -5.19 -16.61
C LYS A 229 17.66 -5.02 -15.14
N ALA A 230 18.30 -3.94 -14.75
CA ALA A 230 18.61 -3.66 -13.34
C ALA A 230 17.33 -3.46 -12.52
N VAL A 231 16.30 -2.84 -13.09
CA VAL A 231 14.97 -2.74 -12.45
C VAL A 231 14.37 -4.13 -12.24
N ALA A 232 14.34 -4.99 -13.25
CA ALA A 232 13.86 -6.37 -13.12
C ALA A 232 14.67 -7.17 -12.08
N GLU A 233 15.97 -6.90 -11.93
CA GLU A 233 16.81 -7.52 -10.91
C GLU A 233 16.47 -7.05 -9.49
N VAL A 234 16.03 -5.81 -9.30
CA VAL A 234 15.53 -5.34 -8.00
C VAL A 234 14.34 -6.20 -7.60
N ASP A 235 13.36 -6.38 -8.47
CA ASP A 235 12.22 -7.24 -8.18
C ASP A 235 12.63 -8.70 -7.99
N ALA A 236 13.37 -9.29 -8.91
CA ALA A 236 13.75 -10.71 -8.87
C ALA A 236 14.71 -11.10 -7.74
N SER A 237 15.47 -10.14 -7.22
CA SER A 237 16.56 -10.41 -6.26
C SER A 237 16.36 -9.75 -4.90
N VAL A 238 15.90 -8.51 -4.85
CA VAL A 238 15.81 -7.71 -3.61
C VAL A 238 14.47 -7.94 -2.91
N SER A 239 13.38 -8.10 -3.65
CA SER A 239 12.05 -8.28 -3.07
C SER A 239 11.93 -9.51 -2.16
N ASN A 240 12.77 -10.52 -2.35
CA ASN A 240 12.81 -11.70 -1.47
C ASN A 240 13.37 -11.40 -0.04
N PHE A 241 14.05 -10.27 0.13
CA PHE A 241 14.60 -9.83 1.42
C PHE A 241 13.87 -8.60 1.96
N MET A 242 13.23 -7.86 1.05
CA MET A 242 12.52 -6.62 1.35
C MET A 242 11.22 -6.62 0.51
N GLY A 243 10.14 -7.14 1.07
CA GLY A 243 8.86 -7.29 0.37
C GLY A 243 8.38 -6.00 -0.30
N VAL A 244 8.57 -4.85 0.35
CA VAL A 244 8.20 -3.53 -0.18
C VAL A 244 8.93 -3.14 -1.48
N ALA A 245 10.06 -3.80 -1.80
CA ALA A 245 10.79 -3.63 -3.04
C ALA A 245 10.22 -4.44 -4.22
N ARG A 246 9.14 -5.20 -4.01
CA ARG A 246 8.38 -5.84 -5.07
C ARG A 246 7.89 -4.79 -6.06
N LEU A 247 8.06 -5.05 -7.36
CA LEU A 247 7.69 -4.14 -8.43
C LEU A 247 6.66 -4.79 -9.35
N TYR A 248 5.58 -4.08 -9.60
CA TYR A 248 4.58 -4.46 -10.61
C TYR A 248 4.79 -3.57 -11.84
N CYS A 249 4.82 -4.18 -13.02
CA CYS A 249 5.20 -3.49 -14.24
C CYS A 249 4.11 -3.65 -15.30
N SER A 250 3.86 -2.56 -16.06
CA SER A 250 3.19 -2.66 -17.35
C SER A 250 4.18 -2.38 -18.46
N GLY A 251 4.18 -3.21 -19.49
CA GLY A 251 5.08 -3.12 -20.63
C GLY A 251 6.45 -3.75 -20.45
N LEU A 252 6.79 -4.27 -19.28
CA LEU A 252 8.03 -5.00 -19.01
C LEU A 252 7.70 -6.43 -18.62
N GLU A 253 8.20 -7.39 -19.38
CA GLU A 253 8.11 -8.81 -19.10
C GLU A 253 9.49 -9.39 -18.83
N TYR A 254 9.58 -10.31 -17.89
CA TYR A 254 10.80 -11.06 -17.63
C TYR A 254 10.50 -12.38 -16.94
N SER A 255 11.38 -13.37 -17.22
CA SER A 255 11.45 -14.59 -16.42
C SER A 255 12.52 -14.44 -15.35
N TRP A 256 12.42 -15.21 -14.27
CA TRP A 256 13.43 -15.21 -13.22
C TRP A 256 13.83 -16.63 -12.81
N ASN A 257 15.06 -16.77 -12.34
CA ASN A 257 15.60 -18.05 -11.89
C ASN A 257 16.16 -17.91 -10.47
N PRO A 258 15.47 -18.48 -9.44
CA PRO A 258 15.88 -18.35 -8.04
C PRO A 258 17.22 -19.00 -7.71
N HIS A 259 17.68 -19.94 -8.55
CA HIS A 259 18.95 -20.66 -8.36
C HIS A 259 20.17 -19.88 -8.85
N ARG A 260 19.98 -18.70 -9.46
CA ARG A 260 21.07 -17.83 -9.86
C ARG A 260 21.52 -16.93 -8.69
N LEU A 261 22.70 -16.37 -8.83
CA LEU A 261 23.21 -15.37 -7.87
C LEU A 261 22.28 -14.14 -7.80
N ILE A 262 22.21 -13.52 -6.65
CA ILE A 262 21.53 -12.25 -6.43
C ILE A 262 22.04 -11.22 -7.45
N LEU A 263 21.14 -10.39 -7.97
CA LEU A 263 21.38 -9.44 -9.07
C LEU A 263 21.76 -10.08 -10.42
N ASN A 264 21.46 -11.37 -10.59
CA ASN A 264 21.58 -12.09 -11.85
C ASN A 264 20.45 -13.11 -12.02
N ARG A 265 19.29 -12.86 -11.39
CA ARG A 265 18.12 -13.76 -11.41
C ARG A 265 17.17 -13.48 -12.56
N ALA A 266 17.04 -12.22 -12.99
CA ALA A 266 16.20 -11.85 -14.10
C ALA A 266 16.79 -12.34 -15.44
N VAL A 267 15.98 -13.06 -16.22
CA VAL A 267 16.31 -13.61 -17.54
C VAL A 267 15.17 -13.32 -18.51
N ASP A 268 15.42 -13.49 -19.81
CA ASP A 268 14.41 -13.35 -20.89
C ASP A 268 13.58 -12.05 -20.76
N ILE A 269 14.29 -10.93 -20.65
CA ILE A 269 13.66 -9.62 -20.45
C ILE A 269 13.21 -9.08 -21.81
N GLY A 270 11.94 -8.75 -21.89
CA GLY A 270 11.30 -8.23 -23.08
C GLY A 270 10.42 -7.01 -22.79
N TYR A 271 10.12 -6.27 -23.83
CA TYR A 271 9.10 -5.23 -23.86
C TYR A 271 7.84 -5.81 -24.48
N ASN A 272 6.71 -5.62 -23.81
CA ASN A 272 5.39 -5.93 -24.34
C ASN A 272 4.61 -4.61 -24.48
N ASP A 273 4.12 -4.29 -25.68
CA ASP A 273 3.39 -3.06 -25.98
C ASP A 273 1.89 -3.15 -25.60
N GLY A 274 1.42 -4.32 -25.17
CA GLY A 274 0.09 -4.54 -24.62
C GLY A 274 -0.09 -3.94 -23.24
N ILE A 275 -1.35 -3.75 -22.85
CA ILE A 275 -1.78 -3.61 -21.46
C ILE A 275 -2.03 -5.02 -20.95
N SER A 276 -1.42 -5.40 -19.84
CA SER A 276 -1.48 -6.77 -19.29
C SER A 276 -2.84 -7.12 -18.69
#